data_654349c088c1a7d66f6431c104c268e9
#
_entry.id   654349c088c1a7d66f6431c104c268e9
#
_cell.length_a   1.000
_cell.length_b   1.000
_cell.length_c   1.000
_cell.angle_alpha   90.00
_cell.angle_beta   90.00
_cell.angle_gamma   90.00
#
_symmetry.space_group_name_H-M   'P 1'
#
loop_
_entity.id
_entity.type
_entity.pdbx_description
1 polymer ?
#
loop_
_entity_poly.entity_id
_entity_poly.type
_entity_poly.pdbx_seq_one_letter_code
_entity_poly.pdbx_strand_id
1 'polypeptide(L)'
;PVVMGDGGEVYERCRELDCPPFTLVAIGGLDWNRELSPWACDGCVRGAEPFGGQASGFLDELLNQIIPQVESSLLCPPIWRGIAGYSLAGLFSLWALWQTDAFDRAASASGSLWFPGFIDYAHEHTMPNAPDAVYLSLGKKETKTPNRMMRHVLDDTRAMEKLLGECGIPTTLELNPGNHFAQTDLRMARGIRWILTR
;
A
#
# COMPACT_ATOMS: atom_id res chain seq x y z
N PRO A 1 -6.03 1.46 7.06
CA PRO A 1 -4.92 0.71 6.48
C PRO A 1 -5.11 -0.78 6.65
N VAL A 2 -4.82 -1.55 5.61
CA VAL A 2 -4.73 -3.00 5.70
C VAL A 2 -3.33 -3.33 6.21
N VAL A 3 -3.21 -3.90 7.39
CA VAL A 3 -1.93 -4.19 8.04
C VAL A 3 -1.77 -5.66 8.31
N MET A 4 -0.54 -6.17 8.16
CA MET A 4 -0.15 -7.43 8.79
C MET A 4 0.03 -7.16 10.28
N GLY A 5 -0.93 -7.57 11.07
CA GLY A 5 -0.94 -7.34 12.51
C GLY A 5 -2.12 -6.49 12.98
N ASP A 6 -2.12 -6.17 14.25
CA ASP A 6 -3.14 -5.33 14.85
C ASP A 6 -2.93 -3.85 14.47
N GLY A 7 -3.97 -3.18 13.98
CA GLY A 7 -3.95 -1.74 13.72
C GLY A 7 -3.56 -0.92 14.95
N GLY A 8 -3.79 -1.43 16.14
CA GLY A 8 -3.34 -0.86 17.40
C GLY A 8 -1.84 -0.70 17.51
N GLU A 9 -1.06 -1.70 17.10
CA GLU A 9 0.41 -1.61 17.10
C GLU A 9 0.91 -0.50 16.18
N VAL A 10 0.36 -0.39 14.98
CA VAL A 10 0.71 0.69 14.04
C VAL A 10 0.33 2.05 14.61
N TYR A 11 -0.83 2.17 15.25
CA TYR A 11 -1.27 3.42 15.88
C TYR A 11 -0.34 3.85 17.02
N GLU A 12 0.07 2.91 17.89
CA GLU A 12 1.05 3.21 18.95
C GLU A 12 2.40 3.68 18.37
N ARG A 13 2.88 3.06 17.28
CA ARG A 13 4.08 3.56 16.57
C ARG A 13 3.88 4.95 15.98
N CYS A 14 2.70 5.26 15.46
CA CYS A 14 2.40 6.62 15.01
C CYS A 14 2.46 7.64 16.16
N ARG A 15 1.99 7.27 17.35
CA ARG A 15 2.11 8.10 18.55
C ARG A 15 3.56 8.31 18.97
N GLU A 16 4.37 7.23 18.99
CA GLU A 16 5.82 7.30 19.28
C GLU A 16 6.60 8.18 18.30
N LEU A 17 6.09 8.28 17.05
CA LEU A 17 6.67 9.12 16.00
C LEU A 17 6.13 10.54 15.97
N ASP A 18 5.32 10.96 16.95
CA ASP A 18 4.67 12.29 17.00
C ASP A 18 3.91 12.62 15.72
N CYS A 19 3.09 11.68 15.22
CA CYS A 19 2.20 11.94 14.10
C CYS A 19 1.18 13.04 14.45
N PRO A 20 0.85 13.93 13.49
CA PRO A 20 -0.28 14.83 13.64
C PRO A 20 -1.59 14.07 13.94
N PRO A 21 -2.60 14.71 14.55
CA PRO A 21 -3.90 14.07 14.80
C PRO A 21 -4.53 13.52 13.52
N PHE A 22 -4.98 12.28 13.53
CA PHE A 22 -5.65 11.61 12.41
C PHE A 22 -6.55 10.48 12.91
N THR A 23 -7.47 10.05 12.07
CA THR A 23 -8.25 8.83 12.29
C THR A 23 -7.60 7.66 11.57
N LEU A 24 -7.27 6.60 12.29
CA LEU A 24 -6.78 5.34 11.72
C LEU A 24 -7.93 4.34 11.62
N VAL A 25 -8.16 3.83 10.42
CA VAL A 25 -9.10 2.74 10.16
C VAL A 25 -8.30 1.51 9.76
N ALA A 26 -8.30 0.50 10.60
CA ALA A 26 -7.68 -0.79 10.30
C ALA A 26 -8.72 -1.76 9.77
N ILE A 27 -8.45 -2.34 8.61
CA ILE A 27 -9.34 -3.30 7.95
C ILE A 27 -8.70 -4.68 8.06
N GLY A 28 -9.44 -5.64 8.61
CA GLY A 28 -9.02 -7.03 8.78
C GLY A 28 -10.06 -7.99 8.22
N GLY A 29 -9.77 -9.30 8.34
CA GLY A 29 -10.69 -10.35 7.89
C GLY A 29 -10.69 -10.59 6.38
N LEU A 30 -9.69 -10.06 5.66
CA LEU A 30 -9.56 -10.19 4.21
C LEU A 30 -8.98 -11.55 3.80
N ASP A 31 -9.48 -12.08 2.69
CA ASP A 31 -8.81 -13.14 1.94
C ASP A 31 -7.62 -12.51 1.20
N TRP A 32 -6.46 -12.58 1.84
CA TRP A 32 -5.27 -11.81 1.49
C TRP A 32 -4.86 -11.93 0.02
N ASN A 33 -4.72 -13.16 -0.48
CA ASN A 33 -4.26 -13.39 -1.85
C ASN A 33 -5.36 -13.07 -2.88
N ARG A 34 -6.61 -13.17 -2.49
CA ARG A 34 -7.74 -12.97 -3.39
C ARG A 34 -8.12 -11.50 -3.51
N GLU A 35 -8.32 -10.85 -2.36
CA GLU A 35 -8.92 -9.51 -2.29
C GLU A 35 -7.91 -8.36 -2.42
N LEU A 36 -6.60 -8.64 -2.32
CA LEU A 36 -5.56 -7.61 -2.45
C LEU A 36 -4.75 -7.72 -3.74
N SER A 37 -5.05 -8.68 -4.60
CA SER A 37 -4.37 -8.82 -5.89
C SER A 37 -5.20 -8.20 -7.04
N PRO A 38 -4.58 -7.37 -7.89
CA PRO A 38 -5.26 -6.68 -8.98
C PRO A 38 -5.91 -7.61 -10.00
N TRP A 39 -5.25 -8.73 -10.30
CA TRP A 39 -5.71 -9.76 -11.23
C TRP A 39 -5.25 -11.14 -10.79
N ALA A 40 -5.89 -12.17 -11.35
CA ALA A 40 -5.53 -13.56 -11.05
C ALA A 40 -4.18 -13.93 -11.68
N CYS A 41 -3.33 -14.58 -10.90
CA CYS A 41 -2.12 -15.21 -11.40
C CYS A 41 -1.68 -16.36 -10.49
N ASP A 42 -0.80 -17.21 -10.99
CA ASP A 42 -0.24 -18.32 -10.22
C ASP A 42 0.51 -17.80 -8.99
N GLY A 43 0.55 -18.63 -7.95
CA GLY A 43 1.32 -18.30 -6.74
C GLY A 43 2.82 -18.12 -7.02
N CYS A 44 3.47 -17.33 -6.19
CA CYS A 44 4.88 -16.97 -6.34
C CYS A 44 5.85 -18.15 -6.29
N VAL A 45 5.43 -19.27 -5.73
CA VAL A 45 6.21 -20.53 -5.65
C VAL A 45 5.31 -21.70 -5.99
N ARG A 46 5.91 -22.78 -6.51
CA ARG A 46 5.18 -24.00 -6.83
C ARG A 46 4.47 -24.53 -5.58
N GLY A 47 3.16 -24.71 -5.68
CA GLY A 47 2.30 -25.17 -4.57
C GLY A 47 1.87 -24.10 -3.60
N ALA A 48 2.22 -22.83 -3.82
CA ALA A 48 1.63 -21.71 -3.10
C ALA A 48 0.20 -21.45 -3.63
N GLU A 49 -0.61 -20.89 -2.76
CA GLU A 49 -1.95 -20.43 -3.10
C GLU A 49 -1.90 -19.37 -4.21
N PRO A 50 -2.72 -19.49 -5.26
CA PRO A 50 -2.76 -18.50 -6.33
C PRO A 50 -3.32 -17.17 -5.85
N PHE A 51 -3.03 -16.11 -6.60
CA PHE A 51 -3.66 -14.81 -6.41
C PHE A 51 -5.01 -14.78 -7.12
N GLY A 52 -6.06 -14.35 -6.41
CA GLY A 52 -7.44 -14.46 -6.89
C GLY A 52 -7.92 -13.32 -7.80
N GLY A 53 -7.23 -12.17 -7.79
CA GLY A 53 -7.54 -11.05 -8.68
C GLY A 53 -8.86 -10.35 -8.38
N GLN A 54 -9.27 -10.27 -7.12
CA GLN A 54 -10.54 -9.66 -6.72
C GLN A 54 -10.37 -8.30 -6.01
N ALA A 55 -9.25 -7.63 -6.23
CA ALA A 55 -9.00 -6.32 -5.64
C ALA A 55 -10.06 -5.28 -6.01
N SER A 56 -10.65 -5.36 -7.21
CA SER A 56 -11.75 -4.47 -7.61
C SER A 56 -12.99 -4.66 -6.74
N GLY A 57 -13.36 -5.90 -6.41
CA GLY A 57 -14.50 -6.17 -5.53
C GLY A 57 -14.30 -5.64 -4.12
N PHE A 58 -13.10 -5.83 -3.56
CA PHE A 58 -12.75 -5.24 -2.26
C PHE A 58 -12.69 -3.70 -2.31
N LEU A 59 -12.17 -3.11 -3.39
CA LEU A 59 -12.17 -1.67 -3.56
C LEU A 59 -13.61 -1.11 -3.61
N ASP A 60 -14.51 -1.78 -4.32
CA ASP A 60 -15.92 -1.40 -4.38
C ASP A 60 -16.59 -1.45 -2.99
N GLU A 61 -16.31 -2.48 -2.20
CA GLU A 61 -16.78 -2.58 -0.82
C GLU A 61 -16.20 -1.46 0.06
N LEU A 62 -14.90 -1.20 -0.08
CA LEU A 62 -14.21 -0.13 0.64
C LEU A 62 -14.83 1.24 0.36
N LEU A 63 -15.09 1.56 -0.91
CA LEU A 63 -15.63 2.85 -1.33
C LEU A 63 -17.11 3.02 -1.00
N ASN A 64 -17.91 1.97 -1.17
CA ASN A 64 -19.37 2.09 -1.12
C ASN A 64 -19.98 1.66 0.23
N GLN A 65 -19.21 0.98 1.09
CA GLN A 65 -19.71 0.49 2.38
C GLN A 65 -18.82 0.94 3.53
N ILE A 66 -17.52 0.59 3.54
CA ILE A 66 -16.65 0.80 4.69
C ILE A 66 -16.40 2.29 4.92
N ILE A 67 -15.97 3.03 3.89
CA ILE A 67 -15.69 4.47 4.02
C ILE A 67 -16.94 5.24 4.45
N PRO A 68 -18.12 5.10 3.81
CA PRO A 68 -19.32 5.81 4.24
C PRO A 68 -19.75 5.46 5.67
N GLN A 69 -19.64 4.19 6.07
CA GLN A 69 -19.97 3.77 7.42
C GLN A 69 -19.06 4.42 8.45
N VAL A 70 -17.74 4.43 8.22
CA VAL A 70 -16.77 5.06 9.12
C VAL A 70 -17.00 6.58 9.18
N GLU A 71 -17.12 7.23 8.04
CA GLU A 71 -17.27 8.68 7.97
C GLU A 71 -18.57 9.18 8.61
N SER A 72 -19.63 8.38 8.53
CA SER A 72 -20.89 8.70 9.23
C SER A 72 -20.77 8.73 10.75
N SER A 73 -19.73 8.11 11.31
CA SER A 73 -19.44 8.07 12.76
C SER A 73 -18.47 9.18 13.20
N LEU A 74 -17.87 9.90 12.26
CA LEU A 74 -16.94 10.98 12.58
C LEU A 74 -17.70 12.28 12.95
N LEU A 75 -17.10 13.07 13.84
CA LEU A 75 -17.66 14.37 14.23
C LEU A 75 -17.66 15.41 13.10
N CYS A 76 -16.76 15.27 12.15
CA CYS A 76 -16.67 16.09 10.94
C CYS A 76 -16.13 15.25 9.77
N PRO A 77 -16.47 15.60 8.53
CA PRO A 77 -15.92 14.94 7.35
C PRO A 77 -14.39 15.06 7.32
N PRO A 78 -13.67 14.06 6.79
CA PRO A 78 -12.23 14.17 6.59
C PRO A 78 -11.93 15.25 5.55
N ILE A 79 -10.81 15.94 5.72
CA ILE A 79 -10.33 16.94 4.73
C ILE A 79 -9.58 16.27 3.57
N TRP A 80 -9.07 15.06 3.78
CA TRP A 80 -8.45 14.19 2.78
C TRP A 80 -8.42 12.75 3.29
N ARG A 81 -8.23 11.79 2.38
CA ARG A 81 -8.10 10.37 2.69
C ARG A 81 -6.74 9.84 2.24
N GLY A 82 -6.10 9.08 3.13
CA GLY A 82 -4.92 8.31 2.80
C GLY A 82 -5.19 6.82 2.82
N ILE A 83 -4.56 6.09 1.90
CA ILE A 83 -4.54 4.64 1.90
C ILE A 83 -3.13 4.13 2.21
N ALA A 84 -3.02 3.13 3.08
CA ALA A 84 -1.74 2.59 3.46
C ALA A 84 -1.78 1.07 3.59
N GLY A 85 -0.72 0.39 3.15
CA GLY A 85 -0.65 -1.06 3.25
C GLY A 85 0.77 -1.61 3.30
N TYR A 86 0.89 -2.83 3.77
CA TYR A 86 2.13 -3.61 3.82
C TYR A 86 2.07 -4.77 2.84
N SER A 87 3.20 -5.09 2.18
CA SER A 87 3.29 -6.25 1.28
C SER A 87 2.24 -6.19 0.17
N LEU A 88 1.37 -7.19 0.05
CA LEU A 88 0.29 -7.20 -0.96
C LEU A 88 -0.73 -6.08 -0.74
N ALA A 89 -0.99 -5.69 0.52
CA ALA A 89 -1.80 -4.51 0.81
C ALA A 89 -1.09 -3.20 0.39
N GLY A 90 0.24 -3.18 0.36
CA GLY A 90 1.02 -2.07 -0.20
C GLY A 90 0.90 -1.99 -1.74
N LEU A 91 0.84 -3.13 -2.41
CA LEU A 91 0.50 -3.21 -3.83
C LEU A 91 -0.92 -2.68 -4.07
N PHE A 92 -1.90 -3.18 -3.31
CA PHE A 92 -3.29 -2.74 -3.39
C PHE A 92 -3.43 -1.23 -3.18
N SER A 93 -2.73 -0.66 -2.20
CA SER A 93 -2.78 0.77 -1.90
C SER A 93 -2.30 1.63 -3.08
N LEU A 94 -1.30 1.16 -3.83
CA LEU A 94 -0.87 1.85 -5.05
C LEU A 94 -1.82 1.60 -6.21
N TRP A 95 -2.21 0.34 -6.44
CA TRP A 95 -3.14 -0.01 -7.52
C TRP A 95 -4.46 0.76 -7.43
N ALA A 96 -4.97 0.99 -6.22
CA ALA A 96 -6.18 1.77 -5.99
C ALA A 96 -6.10 3.19 -6.55
N LEU A 97 -4.91 3.81 -6.61
CA LEU A 97 -4.72 5.14 -7.19
C LEU A 97 -5.02 5.19 -8.70
N TRP A 98 -4.91 4.05 -9.40
CA TRP A 98 -5.29 3.92 -10.82
C TRP A 98 -6.77 3.62 -11.02
N GLN A 99 -7.51 3.29 -9.95
CA GLN A 99 -8.92 2.90 -10.03
C GLN A 99 -9.87 4.01 -9.60
N THR A 100 -9.45 4.87 -8.67
CA THR A 100 -10.31 5.86 -8.02
C THR A 100 -9.54 7.12 -7.62
N ASP A 101 -10.25 8.23 -7.54
CA ASP A 101 -9.79 9.51 -6.98
C ASP A 101 -10.13 9.68 -5.50
N ALA A 102 -10.62 8.62 -4.84
CA ALA A 102 -11.06 8.67 -3.45
C ALA A 102 -9.92 8.84 -2.43
N PHE A 103 -8.66 8.65 -2.85
CA PHE A 103 -7.48 8.72 -1.98
C PHE A 103 -6.51 9.80 -2.46
N ASP A 104 -6.30 10.79 -1.61
CA ASP A 104 -5.39 11.91 -1.89
C ASP A 104 -3.92 11.54 -1.69
N ARG A 105 -3.63 10.55 -0.82
CA ARG A 105 -2.25 10.15 -0.47
C ARG A 105 -2.15 8.64 -0.26
N ALA A 106 -0.99 8.08 -0.57
CA ALA A 106 -0.76 6.65 -0.38
C ALA A 106 0.57 6.33 0.31
N ALA A 107 0.58 5.24 1.10
CA ALA A 107 1.80 4.69 1.67
C ALA A 107 1.87 3.17 1.41
N SER A 108 2.87 2.77 0.61
CA SER A 108 3.19 1.38 0.31
C SER A 108 4.45 0.96 1.05
N ALA A 109 4.27 0.29 2.19
CA ALA A 109 5.38 -0.22 2.98
C ALA A 109 5.73 -1.65 2.54
N SER A 110 6.96 -1.86 2.10
CA SER A 110 7.43 -3.15 1.57
C SER A 110 6.45 -3.77 0.56
N GLY A 111 5.87 -2.92 -0.30
CA GLY A 111 4.84 -3.31 -1.26
C GLY A 111 5.32 -4.41 -2.21
N SER A 112 4.42 -5.34 -2.54
CA SER A 112 4.70 -6.45 -3.45
C SER A 112 4.73 -6.00 -4.91
N LEU A 113 5.56 -4.98 -5.24
CA LEU A 113 5.60 -4.38 -6.57
C LEU A 113 6.20 -5.30 -7.64
N TRP A 114 6.80 -6.41 -7.20
CA TRP A 114 7.20 -7.55 -8.05
C TRP A 114 5.99 -8.31 -8.65
N PHE A 115 4.75 -7.95 -8.28
CA PHE A 115 3.54 -8.62 -8.77
C PHE A 115 3.48 -8.55 -10.30
N PRO A 116 3.24 -9.70 -10.99
CA PRO A 116 3.41 -9.80 -12.43
C PRO A 116 2.58 -8.79 -13.22
N GLY A 117 3.24 -7.97 -14.03
CA GLY A 117 2.60 -6.99 -14.92
C GLY A 117 2.18 -5.69 -14.24
N PHE A 118 2.39 -5.51 -12.92
CA PHE A 118 1.91 -4.29 -12.26
C PHE A 118 2.65 -3.02 -12.70
N ILE A 119 3.95 -3.09 -12.88
CA ILE A 119 4.75 -1.94 -13.35
C ILE A 119 4.35 -1.57 -14.79
N ASP A 120 4.17 -2.56 -15.67
CA ASP A 120 3.72 -2.34 -17.05
C ASP A 120 2.31 -1.72 -17.05
N TYR A 121 1.40 -2.27 -16.25
CA TYR A 121 0.06 -1.72 -16.06
C TYR A 121 0.10 -0.24 -15.64
N ALA A 122 0.92 0.11 -14.68
CA ALA A 122 1.05 1.47 -14.19
C ALA A 122 1.59 2.44 -15.26
N HIS A 123 2.46 1.97 -16.16
CA HIS A 123 2.94 2.76 -17.30
C HIS A 123 1.90 2.94 -18.41
N GLU A 124 1.05 1.94 -18.63
CA GLU A 124 0.07 1.92 -19.72
C GLU A 124 -1.24 2.65 -19.39
N HIS A 125 -1.50 2.88 -18.09
CA HIS A 125 -2.74 3.47 -17.62
C HIS A 125 -2.52 4.79 -16.89
N THR A 126 -3.52 5.66 -16.97
CA THR A 126 -3.49 6.96 -16.29
C THR A 126 -4.35 6.93 -15.03
N MET A 127 -3.86 7.50 -13.95
CA MET A 127 -4.64 7.68 -12.72
C MET A 127 -5.79 8.68 -12.96
N PRO A 128 -6.99 8.44 -12.40
CA PRO A 128 -8.14 9.37 -12.48
C PRO A 128 -7.79 10.76 -11.94
N ASN A 129 -6.99 10.81 -10.87
CA ASN A 129 -6.44 12.02 -10.28
C ASN A 129 -5.02 11.74 -9.77
N ALA A 130 -4.13 12.71 -9.85
CA ALA A 130 -2.80 12.60 -9.28
C ALA A 130 -2.89 12.75 -7.74
N PRO A 131 -2.37 11.81 -6.96
CA PRO A 131 -2.33 11.96 -5.51
C PRO A 131 -1.36 13.08 -5.10
N ASP A 132 -1.62 13.72 -3.97
CA ASP A 132 -0.77 14.77 -3.39
C ASP A 132 0.61 14.25 -3.00
N ALA A 133 0.71 12.99 -2.57
CA ALA A 133 1.96 12.38 -2.13
C ALA A 133 1.88 10.85 -2.07
N VAL A 134 3.00 10.19 -2.42
CA VAL A 134 3.16 8.73 -2.32
C VAL A 134 4.44 8.37 -1.56
N TYR A 135 4.29 7.56 -0.52
CA TYR A 135 5.43 6.99 0.20
C TYR A 135 5.65 5.54 -0.23
N LEU A 136 6.90 5.21 -0.52
CA LEU A 136 7.35 3.84 -0.79
C LEU A 136 8.41 3.45 0.23
N SER A 137 8.41 2.23 0.69
CA SER A 137 9.55 1.72 1.47
C SER A 137 9.85 0.25 1.18
N LEU A 138 11.09 -0.14 1.47
CA LEU A 138 11.56 -1.51 1.29
C LEU A 138 12.65 -1.85 2.31
N GLY A 139 12.74 -3.09 2.72
CA GLY A 139 13.86 -3.58 3.51
C GLY A 139 15.09 -3.87 2.66
N LYS A 140 16.27 -3.41 3.07
CA LYS A 140 17.56 -3.58 2.35
C LYS A 140 17.93 -5.04 2.07
N LYS A 141 17.28 -6.01 2.75
CA LYS A 141 17.55 -7.44 2.55
C LYS A 141 16.41 -8.17 1.83
N GLU A 142 15.38 -7.49 1.35
CA GLU A 142 14.23 -8.13 0.69
C GLU A 142 14.58 -8.76 -0.66
N THR A 143 15.55 -8.22 -1.37
CA THR A 143 16.08 -8.81 -2.60
C THR A 143 16.86 -10.12 -2.37
N LYS A 144 17.26 -10.40 -1.10
CA LYS A 144 17.97 -11.62 -0.71
C LYS A 144 17.00 -12.77 -0.49
N THR A 145 16.30 -13.19 -1.54
CA THR A 145 15.34 -14.27 -1.55
C THR A 145 15.67 -15.27 -2.67
N PRO A 146 15.44 -16.57 -2.47
CA PRO A 146 15.56 -17.56 -3.56
C PRO A 146 14.46 -17.42 -4.63
N ASN A 147 13.36 -16.74 -4.30
CA ASN A 147 12.26 -16.51 -5.23
C ASN A 147 12.67 -15.54 -6.33
N ARG A 148 12.58 -15.99 -7.58
CA ARG A 148 13.04 -15.21 -8.75
C ARG A 148 12.21 -13.95 -8.98
N MET A 149 10.89 -14.00 -8.76
CA MET A 149 10.00 -12.84 -8.92
C MET A 149 10.26 -11.79 -7.83
N MET A 150 10.21 -12.20 -6.57
CA MET A 150 10.42 -11.30 -5.43
C MET A 150 11.81 -10.65 -5.40
N ARG A 151 12.81 -11.25 -6.06
CA ARG A 151 14.18 -10.70 -6.13
C ARG A 151 14.23 -9.33 -6.80
N HIS A 152 13.31 -9.05 -7.72
CA HIS A 152 13.24 -7.80 -8.46
C HIS A 152 12.53 -6.67 -7.71
N VAL A 153 12.01 -6.93 -6.51
CA VAL A 153 11.19 -5.96 -5.75
C VAL A 153 11.82 -4.57 -5.61
N LEU A 154 13.15 -4.47 -5.49
CA LEU A 154 13.81 -3.16 -5.42
C LEU A 154 13.81 -2.43 -6.77
N ASP A 155 14.04 -3.14 -7.85
CA ASP A 155 14.05 -2.58 -9.20
C ASP A 155 12.63 -2.11 -9.57
N ASP A 156 11.62 -2.94 -9.27
CA ASP A 156 10.21 -2.59 -9.48
C ASP A 156 9.78 -1.40 -8.63
N THR A 157 10.22 -1.34 -7.37
CA THR A 157 9.91 -0.19 -6.49
C THR A 157 10.56 1.10 -6.99
N ARG A 158 11.78 1.04 -7.51
CA ARG A 158 12.45 2.19 -8.13
C ARG A 158 11.80 2.60 -9.45
N ALA A 159 11.33 1.65 -10.25
CA ALA A 159 10.57 1.94 -11.46
C ALA A 159 9.28 2.69 -11.12
N MET A 160 8.58 2.28 -10.07
CA MET A 160 7.40 2.97 -9.57
C MET A 160 7.74 4.37 -9.05
N GLU A 161 8.79 4.53 -8.23
CA GLU A 161 9.24 5.83 -7.75
C GLU A 161 9.53 6.79 -8.91
N LYS A 162 10.21 6.30 -9.95
CA LYS A 162 10.52 7.06 -11.14
C LYS A 162 9.25 7.47 -11.89
N LEU A 163 8.34 6.54 -12.15
CA LEU A 163 7.06 6.79 -12.84
C LEU A 163 6.25 7.87 -12.12
N LEU A 164 6.09 7.75 -10.81
CA LEU A 164 5.36 8.75 -10.00
C LEU A 164 6.04 10.13 -10.06
N GLY A 165 7.37 10.18 -10.02
CA GLY A 165 8.14 11.42 -10.19
C GLY A 165 7.98 12.04 -11.57
N GLU A 166 7.94 11.24 -12.64
CA GLU A 166 7.66 11.70 -14.01
C GLU A 166 6.24 12.26 -14.17
N CYS A 167 5.29 11.75 -13.37
CA CYS A 167 3.94 12.30 -13.27
C CYS A 167 3.86 13.57 -12.38
N GLY A 168 4.98 14.04 -11.82
CA GLY A 168 5.03 15.21 -10.95
C GLY A 168 4.50 14.98 -9.53
N ILE A 169 4.33 13.71 -9.12
CA ILE A 169 3.81 13.34 -7.81
C ILE A 169 4.95 13.35 -6.78
N PRO A 170 4.83 14.10 -5.68
CA PRO A 170 5.77 14.07 -4.57
C PRO A 170 5.92 12.65 -4.02
N THR A 171 7.08 12.03 -4.24
CA THR A 171 7.32 10.62 -3.89
C THR A 171 8.62 10.48 -3.12
N THR A 172 8.69 9.51 -2.23
CA THR A 172 9.91 9.11 -1.53
C THR A 172 10.02 7.59 -1.45
N LEU A 173 11.25 7.07 -1.55
CA LEU A 173 11.58 5.67 -1.28
C LEU A 173 12.50 5.57 -0.07
N GLU A 174 12.01 5.01 1.03
CA GLU A 174 12.80 4.75 2.23
C GLU A 174 13.32 3.30 2.26
N LEU A 175 14.64 3.13 2.33
CA LEU A 175 15.27 1.81 2.47
C LEU A 175 15.56 1.51 3.94
N ASN A 176 14.76 0.66 4.53
CA ASN A 176 14.82 0.27 5.93
C ASN A 176 15.84 -0.86 6.20
N PRO A 177 16.42 -0.96 7.42
CA PRO A 177 17.19 -2.13 7.83
C PRO A 177 16.32 -3.41 7.84
N GLY A 178 16.94 -4.57 7.57
CA GLY A 178 16.29 -5.88 7.71
C GLY A 178 15.64 -6.40 6.42
N ASN A 179 14.91 -7.50 6.59
CA ASN A 179 14.16 -8.21 5.55
C ASN A 179 12.67 -7.79 5.56
N HIS A 180 11.85 -8.50 4.79
CA HIS A 180 10.42 -8.24 4.64
C HIS A 180 9.62 -8.26 5.96
N PHE A 181 10.07 -9.01 6.96
CA PHE A 181 9.34 -9.20 8.22
C PHE A 181 9.90 -8.35 9.38
N ALA A 182 10.88 -7.48 9.11
CA ALA A 182 11.51 -6.69 10.14
C ALA A 182 10.77 -5.37 10.39
N GLN A 183 10.30 -5.14 11.61
CA GLN A 183 9.70 -3.87 12.06
C GLN A 183 8.54 -3.40 11.17
N THR A 184 7.61 -4.29 10.85
CA THR A 184 6.50 -4.04 9.93
C THR A 184 5.60 -2.89 10.41
N ASP A 185 5.26 -2.88 11.71
CA ASP A 185 4.52 -1.84 12.41
C ASP A 185 5.19 -0.46 12.30
N LEU A 186 6.50 -0.41 12.58
CA LEU A 186 7.28 0.84 12.51
C LEU A 186 7.39 1.36 11.06
N ARG A 187 7.57 0.48 10.08
CA ARG A 187 7.62 0.88 8.65
C ARG A 187 6.28 1.44 8.18
N MET A 188 5.18 0.82 8.59
CA MET A 188 3.84 1.35 8.33
C MET A 188 3.65 2.72 8.96
N ALA A 189 3.98 2.87 10.23
CA ALA A 189 3.86 4.14 10.94
C ALA A 189 4.72 5.25 10.32
N ARG A 190 5.93 4.95 9.84
CA ARG A 190 6.77 5.91 9.10
C ARG A 190 6.11 6.37 7.80
N GLY A 191 5.54 5.45 7.05
CA GLY A 191 4.78 5.78 5.84
C GLY A 191 3.57 6.66 6.14
N ILE A 192 2.78 6.30 7.15
CA ILE A 192 1.64 7.08 7.60
C ILE A 192 2.10 8.48 8.05
N ARG A 193 3.13 8.57 8.89
CA ARG A 193 3.67 9.86 9.31
C ARG A 193 4.10 10.73 8.13
N TRP A 194 4.78 10.12 7.16
CA TRP A 194 5.27 10.87 6.00
C TRP A 194 4.11 11.44 5.18
N ILE A 195 3.06 10.67 4.90
CA ILE A 195 1.90 11.18 4.16
C ILE A 195 1.04 12.16 4.98
N LEU A 196 1.06 12.08 6.31
CA LEU A 196 0.36 13.03 7.19
C LEU A 196 1.00 14.42 7.20
N THR A 197 2.28 14.53 6.86
CA THR A 197 3.08 15.77 6.95
C THR A 197 3.36 16.42 5.59
N ARG A 198 2.64 16.06 4.53
CA ARG A 198 2.78 16.60 3.16
C ARG A 198 1.62 17.49 2.77
#